data_1858c3e59c4d7bcf9ffbc780cf0c53ae
#
_entry.id   1858c3e59c4d7bcf9ffbc780cf0c53ae
#
_cell.length_a   1.000
_cell.length_b   1.000
_cell.length_c   1.000
_cell.angle_alpha   90.00
_cell.angle_beta   90.00
_cell.angle_gamma   90.00
#
_symmetry.space_group_name_H-M   'P 1'
#
loop_
_entity.id
_entity.type
_entity.pdbx_description
1 polymer ?
#
loop_
_entity_poly.entity_id
_entity_poly.type
_entity_poly.pdbx_seq_one_letter_code
_entity_poly.pdbx_strand_id
1 'polypeptide(L)'
;MDASTLNLKYVRNRWKVLRTDRMATTVVPYPVNFMLELSCVCNLHCITCPREYEYGKQMDCGFMPLDKALRIVDEVVPYLDSIGLTGLGETFLYPADDMLELVRHIKRRKKSVIITVSTNAHFKGFLEKIKPVLPYLDNVQFSVDGVGEVYERIRPGTDFEFIKRNIRETVSLAPDLEYMINCVVSDANYRDMPNILHLAHELGIRSVNFNNMSIASMPQRDHSYYEFFNSDVFREAVEAMRDVARRYPEMEVTGPDASGKSLGFRDCIFPWAYPYITWNGYYVPCCGKPFPKLLNFGNVFDDGGVMNVLNSAKAQAFRRLWQENRPPSFCHNCMLAPGV
;
A
#
# COMPACT_ATOMS: atom_id res chain seq x y z
N MET A 1 -15.70 23.57 -10.77
CA MET A 1 -14.60 22.97 -11.55
C MET A 1 -14.24 23.97 -12.62
N ASP A 2 -13.08 24.59 -12.48
CA ASP A 2 -12.58 25.54 -13.45
C ASP A 2 -12.11 24.78 -14.69
N ALA A 3 -12.82 24.95 -15.81
CA ALA A 3 -12.63 24.20 -17.07
C ALA A 3 -11.37 24.63 -17.84
N SER A 4 -10.50 25.46 -17.27
CA SER A 4 -9.46 26.19 -18.02
C SER A 4 -8.12 25.48 -18.18
N THR A 5 -7.92 24.25 -17.66
CA THR A 5 -6.68 23.51 -17.90
C THR A 5 -6.91 22.01 -17.99
N LEU A 6 -7.65 21.60 -19.01
CA LEU A 6 -7.62 20.19 -19.40
C LEU A 6 -6.18 19.85 -19.83
N ASN A 7 -5.40 19.20 -18.96
CA ASN A 7 -4.02 18.83 -19.26
C ASN A 7 -4.03 17.81 -20.40
N LEU A 8 -3.80 18.25 -21.64
CA LEU A 8 -3.81 17.39 -22.82
C LEU A 8 -2.86 16.18 -22.70
N LYS A 9 -1.74 16.34 -21.98
CA LYS A 9 -0.81 15.24 -21.71
C LYS A 9 -1.48 14.16 -20.86
N TYR A 10 -2.20 14.56 -19.79
CA TYR A 10 -2.96 13.65 -18.94
C TYR A 10 -4.04 12.91 -19.73
N VAL A 11 -4.86 13.62 -20.51
CA VAL A 11 -5.95 13.02 -21.30
C VAL A 11 -5.39 12.01 -22.29
N ARG A 12 -4.33 12.37 -23.04
CA ARG A 12 -3.67 11.46 -23.98
C ARG A 12 -3.09 10.23 -23.27
N ASN A 13 -2.52 10.40 -22.10
CA ASN A 13 -1.99 9.29 -21.32
C ASN A 13 -3.10 8.38 -20.81
N ARG A 14 -4.20 8.92 -20.30
CA ARG A 14 -5.39 8.16 -19.87
C ARG A 14 -5.92 7.28 -21.00
N TRP A 15 -6.00 7.83 -22.21
CA TRP A 15 -6.38 7.08 -23.39
C TRP A 15 -5.44 5.90 -23.68
N LYS A 16 -4.12 6.10 -23.52
CA LYS A 16 -3.14 5.01 -23.69
C LYS A 16 -3.34 3.94 -22.61
N VAL A 17 -3.51 4.33 -21.34
CA VAL A 17 -3.75 3.39 -20.22
C VAL A 17 -4.99 2.55 -20.47
N LEU A 18 -6.12 3.17 -20.85
CA LEU A 18 -7.38 2.48 -21.12
C LEU A 18 -7.30 1.49 -22.31
N ARG A 19 -6.39 1.74 -23.26
CA ARG A 19 -6.15 0.88 -24.41
C ARG A 19 -4.98 -0.08 -24.25
N THR A 20 -4.28 -0.04 -23.11
CA THR A 20 -3.17 -0.94 -22.88
C THR A 20 -3.69 -2.36 -22.66
N ASP A 21 -3.48 -3.21 -23.65
CA ASP A 21 -3.69 -4.64 -23.52
C ASP A 21 -2.43 -5.28 -22.93
N ARG A 22 -2.54 -5.73 -21.68
CA ARG A 22 -1.45 -6.40 -20.96
C ARG A 22 -0.96 -7.67 -21.65
N MET A 23 -1.80 -8.28 -22.45
CA MET A 23 -1.45 -9.48 -23.20
C MET A 23 -0.76 -9.19 -24.54
N ALA A 24 -0.87 -7.95 -25.04
CA ALA A 24 -0.30 -7.55 -26.33
C ALA A 24 0.95 -6.68 -26.21
N THR A 25 1.17 -5.98 -25.07
CA THR A 25 2.31 -5.08 -24.90
C THR A 25 3.05 -5.28 -23.59
N THR A 26 4.38 -5.12 -23.64
CA THR A 26 5.24 -5.06 -22.46
C THR A 26 5.64 -3.63 -22.10
N VAL A 27 5.40 -2.67 -22.98
CA VAL A 27 5.63 -1.25 -22.77
C VAL A 27 4.42 -0.62 -22.10
N VAL A 28 4.64 0.14 -21.05
CA VAL A 28 3.57 0.82 -20.31
C VAL A 28 3.62 2.33 -20.53
N PRO A 29 2.45 3.00 -20.61
CA PRO A 29 2.37 4.45 -20.56
C PRO A 29 2.73 4.97 -19.14
N TYR A 30 2.70 6.30 -18.94
CA TYR A 30 2.81 6.85 -17.58
C TYR A 30 1.74 6.23 -16.68
N PRO A 31 2.10 5.82 -15.45
CA PRO A 31 1.13 5.24 -14.51
C PRO A 31 0.08 6.29 -14.13
N VAL A 32 -1.10 5.83 -13.78
CA VAL A 32 -2.16 6.66 -13.19
C VAL A 32 -2.24 6.49 -11.67
N ASN A 33 -1.72 5.38 -11.16
CA ASN A 33 -1.52 5.16 -9.73
C ASN A 33 -0.04 4.89 -9.48
N PHE A 34 0.51 5.38 -8.38
CA PHE A 34 1.93 5.30 -8.10
C PHE A 34 2.18 5.10 -6.60
N MET A 35 3.14 4.27 -6.26
CA MET A 35 3.58 4.08 -4.88
C MET A 35 5.02 4.57 -4.74
N LEU A 36 5.23 5.49 -3.82
CA LEU A 36 6.53 6.08 -3.50
C LEU A 36 6.84 5.83 -2.02
N GLU A 37 7.78 4.93 -1.75
CA GLU A 37 8.26 4.70 -0.41
C GLU A 37 9.21 5.82 0.00
N LEU A 38 8.80 6.64 0.96
CA LEU A 38 9.64 7.71 1.49
C LEU A 38 10.57 7.22 2.60
N SER A 39 10.15 6.18 3.31
CA SER A 39 10.84 5.63 4.47
C SER A 39 10.75 4.11 4.50
N CYS A 40 11.89 3.45 4.68
CA CYS A 40 11.97 2.05 5.10
C CYS A 40 12.16 1.93 6.62
N VAL A 41 12.42 3.04 7.33
CA VAL A 41 12.57 3.06 8.79
C VAL A 41 11.20 2.94 9.45
N CYS A 42 11.08 2.05 10.43
CA CYS A 42 9.86 1.87 11.23
C CYS A 42 10.23 1.67 12.71
N ASN A 43 9.38 2.16 13.58
CA ASN A 43 9.51 2.02 15.03
C ASN A 43 8.86 0.75 15.60
N LEU A 44 8.19 -0.06 14.76
CA LEU A 44 7.51 -1.28 15.17
C LEU A 44 8.09 -2.53 14.50
N HIS A 45 7.83 -3.69 15.13
CA HIS A 45 8.26 -5.03 14.73
C HIS A 45 7.05 -5.98 14.64
N CYS A 46 6.07 -5.62 13.79
CA CYS A 46 4.82 -6.37 13.65
C CYS A 46 5.07 -7.78 13.13
N ILE A 47 4.42 -8.79 13.72
CA ILE A 47 4.58 -10.21 13.33
C ILE A 47 4.09 -10.52 11.90
N THR A 48 3.28 -9.65 11.33
CA THR A 48 2.77 -9.75 9.95
C THR A 48 3.63 -8.99 8.94
N CYS A 49 4.63 -8.21 9.41
CA CYS A 49 5.39 -7.31 8.55
C CYS A 49 6.50 -8.04 7.79
N PRO A 50 6.59 -7.90 6.47
CA PRO A 50 7.65 -8.49 5.66
C PRO A 50 9.08 -8.11 6.09
N ARG A 51 9.26 -6.97 6.77
CA ARG A 51 10.56 -6.51 7.29
C ARG A 51 11.17 -7.42 8.34
N GLU A 52 10.34 -8.13 9.09
CA GLU A 52 10.78 -8.97 10.22
C GLU A 52 11.21 -10.38 9.77
N TYR A 53 11.11 -10.67 8.46
CA TYR A 53 11.48 -11.95 7.88
C TYR A 53 12.79 -11.86 7.10
N GLU A 54 13.26 -13.00 6.57
CA GLU A 54 14.59 -13.14 5.98
C GLU A 54 14.95 -12.04 4.97
N TYR A 55 14.06 -11.76 4.02
CA TYR A 55 14.34 -10.74 2.99
C TYR A 55 14.37 -9.33 3.56
N GLY A 56 13.47 -9.04 4.51
CA GLY A 56 13.38 -7.73 5.16
C GLY A 56 14.60 -7.44 6.04
N LYS A 57 15.10 -8.43 6.77
CA LYS A 57 16.30 -8.30 7.61
C LYS A 57 17.59 -8.02 6.84
N GLN A 58 17.59 -8.31 5.54
CA GLN A 58 18.75 -8.04 4.64
C GLN A 58 18.64 -6.68 3.95
N MET A 59 17.56 -5.91 4.19
CA MET A 59 17.39 -4.61 3.55
C MET A 59 18.24 -3.54 4.20
N ASP A 60 18.77 -2.67 3.37
CA ASP A 60 19.23 -1.37 3.80
C ASP A 60 18.00 -0.50 4.07
N CYS A 61 17.98 0.26 5.17
CA CYS A 61 16.88 1.15 5.50
C CYS A 61 17.34 2.59 5.66
N GLY A 62 16.50 3.52 5.21
CA GLY A 62 16.76 4.94 5.25
C GLY A 62 15.54 5.73 4.80
N PHE A 63 15.80 6.98 4.46
CA PHE A 63 14.82 7.94 3.97
C PHE A 63 15.17 8.37 2.55
N MET A 64 14.16 8.54 1.70
CA MET A 64 14.34 9.11 0.37
C MET A 64 14.78 10.56 0.48
N PRO A 65 15.90 10.99 -0.13
CA PRO A 65 16.26 12.40 -0.16
C PRO A 65 15.17 13.24 -0.83
N LEU A 66 14.83 14.39 -0.25
CA LEU A 66 13.75 15.26 -0.74
C LEU A 66 13.95 15.66 -2.21
N ASP A 67 15.17 16.02 -2.61
CA ASP A 67 15.48 16.40 -4.00
C ASP A 67 15.18 15.27 -4.99
N LYS A 68 15.40 14.01 -4.58
CA LYS A 68 15.08 12.83 -5.36
C LYS A 68 13.58 12.59 -5.46
N ALA A 69 12.88 12.72 -4.32
CA ALA A 69 11.41 12.62 -4.28
C ALA A 69 10.76 13.68 -5.18
N LEU A 70 11.21 14.92 -5.11
CA LEU A 70 10.70 16.02 -5.95
C LEU A 70 10.92 15.77 -7.45
N ARG A 71 12.08 15.23 -7.85
CA ARG A 71 12.35 14.88 -9.27
C ARG A 71 11.40 13.78 -9.77
N ILE A 72 11.16 12.74 -8.97
CA ILE A 72 10.20 11.68 -9.31
C ILE A 72 8.80 12.29 -9.48
N VAL A 73 8.36 13.08 -8.51
CA VAL A 73 7.05 13.75 -8.50
C VAL A 73 6.88 14.66 -9.72
N ASP A 74 7.88 15.44 -10.08
CA ASP A 74 7.83 16.31 -11.26
C ASP A 74 7.62 15.54 -12.56
N GLU A 75 8.20 14.33 -12.65
CA GLU A 75 8.05 13.47 -13.84
C GLU A 75 6.64 12.84 -13.90
N VAL A 76 6.10 12.31 -12.78
CA VAL A 76 4.92 11.44 -12.82
C VAL A 76 3.60 12.13 -12.46
N VAL A 77 3.58 13.08 -11.53
CA VAL A 77 2.35 13.71 -11.00
C VAL A 77 1.44 14.30 -12.07
N PRO A 78 1.93 14.89 -13.17
CA PRO A 78 1.07 15.38 -14.23
C PRO A 78 0.13 14.33 -14.83
N TYR A 79 0.45 13.05 -14.68
CA TYR A 79 -0.28 11.91 -15.25
C TYR A 79 -1.07 11.11 -14.22
N LEU A 80 -0.82 11.29 -12.90
CA LEU A 80 -1.41 10.48 -11.85
C LEU A 80 -2.86 10.87 -11.54
N ASP A 81 -3.67 9.86 -11.20
CA ASP A 81 -4.90 10.01 -10.44
C ASP A 81 -4.61 9.96 -8.94
N SER A 82 -3.71 9.05 -8.52
CA SER A 82 -3.35 8.90 -7.11
C SER A 82 -1.85 8.60 -6.91
N ILE A 83 -1.34 9.02 -5.76
CA ILE A 83 -0.03 8.68 -5.25
C ILE A 83 -0.14 8.21 -3.80
N GLY A 84 0.36 7.00 -3.52
CA GLY A 84 0.55 6.49 -2.17
C GLY A 84 1.97 6.82 -1.68
N LEU A 85 2.08 7.62 -0.64
CA LEU A 85 3.34 7.91 0.04
C LEU A 85 3.52 6.90 1.18
N THR A 86 3.69 5.65 0.80
CA THR A 86 3.66 4.50 1.71
C THR A 86 4.69 3.47 1.29
N GLY A 87 5.26 2.75 2.24
CA GLY A 87 6.23 1.70 1.99
C GLY A 87 6.28 0.69 3.14
N LEU A 88 7.43 0.03 3.29
CA LEU A 88 7.69 -0.91 4.39
C LEU A 88 7.96 -0.21 5.72
N GLY A 89 8.31 1.08 5.73
CA GLY A 89 8.55 1.86 6.92
C GLY A 89 7.29 2.53 7.48
N GLU A 90 7.49 3.31 8.54
CA GLU A 90 6.48 4.24 9.03
C GLU A 90 6.62 5.58 8.29
N THR A 91 5.56 5.97 7.61
CA THR A 91 5.56 7.16 6.74
C THR A 91 5.92 8.44 7.50
N PHE A 92 5.40 8.63 8.70
CA PHE A 92 5.64 9.83 9.50
C PHE A 92 6.92 9.81 10.32
N LEU A 93 7.77 8.78 10.18
CA LEU A 93 9.16 8.89 10.61
C LEU A 93 10.02 9.67 9.59
N TYR A 94 9.56 9.82 8.36
CA TYR A 94 10.17 10.73 7.39
C TYR A 94 10.32 12.15 7.98
N PRO A 95 11.36 12.93 7.63
CA PRO A 95 11.54 14.28 8.13
C PRO A 95 10.30 15.15 7.89
N ALA A 96 9.84 15.84 8.95
CA ALA A 96 8.54 16.52 8.91
C ALA A 96 8.49 17.67 7.89
N ASP A 97 9.56 18.46 7.81
CA ASP A 97 9.65 19.58 6.88
C ASP A 97 9.72 19.09 5.43
N ASP A 98 10.46 18.01 5.19
CA ASP A 98 10.56 17.37 3.87
C ASP A 98 9.20 16.80 3.42
N MET A 99 8.46 16.15 4.34
CA MET A 99 7.11 15.65 4.08
C MET A 99 6.15 16.78 3.72
N LEU A 100 6.18 17.87 4.48
CA LEU A 100 5.32 19.03 4.25
C LEU A 100 5.63 19.68 2.89
N GLU A 101 6.91 19.85 2.57
CA GLU A 101 7.30 20.43 1.27
C GLU A 101 6.89 19.51 0.12
N LEU A 102 7.09 18.19 0.26
CA LEU A 102 6.73 17.21 -0.76
C LEU A 102 5.22 17.23 -1.07
N VAL A 103 4.34 17.15 -0.05
CA VAL A 103 2.89 17.14 -0.28
C VAL A 103 2.38 18.46 -0.85
N ARG A 104 2.96 19.58 -0.40
CA ARG A 104 2.69 20.91 -0.98
C ARG A 104 3.11 20.96 -2.45
N HIS A 105 4.29 20.45 -2.76
CA HIS A 105 4.79 20.41 -4.13
C HIS A 105 3.89 19.57 -5.03
N ILE A 106 3.48 18.38 -4.59
CA ILE A 106 2.53 17.51 -5.32
C ILE A 106 1.24 18.29 -5.64
N LYS A 107 0.63 18.94 -4.64
CA LYS A 107 -0.62 19.69 -4.82
C LYS A 107 -0.46 20.93 -5.70
N ARG A 108 0.71 21.61 -5.67
CA ARG A 108 1.03 22.70 -6.60
C ARG A 108 1.13 22.20 -8.04
N ARG A 109 1.70 21.01 -8.27
CA ARG A 109 1.84 20.41 -9.62
C ARG A 109 0.50 19.94 -10.19
N LYS A 110 -0.34 19.34 -9.36
CA LYS A 110 -1.68 18.86 -9.73
C LYS A 110 -2.59 18.80 -8.50
N LYS A 111 -3.46 19.80 -8.36
CA LYS A 111 -4.36 19.90 -7.20
C LYS A 111 -5.28 18.67 -7.05
N SER A 112 -5.70 18.07 -8.18
CA SER A 112 -6.66 16.97 -8.21
C SER A 112 -6.05 15.58 -7.97
N VAL A 113 -4.72 15.44 -7.80
CA VAL A 113 -4.12 14.14 -7.50
C VAL A 113 -4.49 13.74 -6.07
N ILE A 114 -4.93 12.49 -5.90
CA ILE A 114 -5.25 11.92 -4.59
C ILE A 114 -3.93 11.51 -3.91
N ILE A 115 -3.66 12.07 -2.73
CA ILE A 115 -2.51 11.70 -1.89
C ILE A 115 -2.99 10.83 -0.74
N THR A 116 -2.51 9.59 -0.71
CA THR A 116 -2.78 8.62 0.35
C THR A 116 -1.52 8.37 1.17
N VAL A 117 -1.67 8.29 2.49
CA VAL A 117 -0.62 7.87 3.42
C VAL A 117 -1.11 6.72 4.28
N SER A 118 -0.19 5.82 4.69
CA SER A 118 -0.48 4.80 5.70
C SER A 118 0.41 5.01 6.90
N THR A 119 -0.13 4.78 8.11
CA THR A 119 0.61 4.97 9.36
C THR A 119 0.18 3.98 10.44
N ASN A 120 1.10 3.61 11.30
CA ASN A 120 0.81 2.87 12.52
C ASN A 120 0.33 3.79 13.67
N ALA A 121 0.47 5.10 13.54
CA ALA A 121 0.10 6.13 14.50
C ALA A 121 0.67 5.93 15.93
N HIS A 122 1.70 5.07 16.10
CA HIS A 122 2.24 4.68 17.40
C HIS A 122 3.68 5.17 17.61
N PHE A 123 3.86 6.48 17.74
CA PHE A 123 5.12 7.07 18.22
C PHE A 123 4.87 8.45 18.83
N LYS A 124 5.77 8.85 19.75
CA LYS A 124 5.71 10.17 20.40
C LYS A 124 5.94 11.26 19.34
N GLY A 125 5.08 12.28 19.33
CA GLY A 125 5.15 13.37 18.35
C GLY A 125 4.44 13.08 17.03
N PHE A 126 3.60 12.03 16.96
CA PHE A 126 2.84 11.71 15.77
C PHE A 126 1.91 12.86 15.34
N LEU A 127 1.17 13.43 16.29
CA LEU A 127 0.20 14.50 16.02
C LEU A 127 0.88 15.77 15.52
N GLU A 128 2.05 16.11 16.07
CA GLU A 128 2.84 17.25 15.62
C GLU A 128 3.31 17.09 14.17
N LYS A 129 3.59 15.86 13.75
CA LYS A 129 4.02 15.58 12.36
C LYS A 129 2.87 15.50 11.37
N ILE A 130 1.74 14.89 11.74
CA ILE A 130 0.62 14.73 10.81
C ILE A 130 -0.17 16.02 10.61
N LYS A 131 -0.38 16.80 11.67
CA LYS A 131 -1.21 18.02 11.64
C LYS A 131 -0.85 19.00 10.52
N PRO A 132 0.42 19.36 10.26
CA PRO A 132 0.77 20.28 9.18
C PRO A 132 0.48 19.76 7.77
N VAL A 133 0.43 18.43 7.58
CA VAL A 133 0.24 17.82 6.26
C VAL A 133 -1.21 17.44 5.96
N LEU A 134 -2.08 17.31 6.99
CA LEU A 134 -3.50 16.98 6.81
C LEU A 134 -4.21 17.82 5.73
N PRO A 135 -3.99 19.15 5.60
CA PRO A 135 -4.65 19.94 4.56
C PRO A 135 -4.29 19.59 3.11
N TYR A 136 -3.25 18.77 2.92
CA TYR A 136 -2.75 18.34 1.60
C TYR A 136 -3.03 16.89 1.30
N LEU A 137 -3.49 16.11 2.28
CA LEU A 137 -3.84 14.71 2.11
C LEU A 137 -5.30 14.57 1.66
N ASP A 138 -5.60 13.48 0.98
CA ASP A 138 -6.97 13.11 0.60
C ASP A 138 -7.44 11.85 1.35
N ASN A 139 -6.50 10.98 1.74
CA ASN A 139 -6.83 9.76 2.49
C ASN A 139 -5.71 9.40 3.49
N VAL A 140 -6.08 9.08 4.72
CA VAL A 140 -5.17 8.56 5.75
C VAL A 140 -5.61 7.15 6.15
N GLN A 141 -4.72 6.19 5.98
CA GLN A 141 -4.95 4.79 6.32
C GLN A 141 -4.24 4.45 7.63
N PHE A 142 -5.03 4.11 8.65
CA PHE A 142 -4.50 3.62 9.91
C PHE A 142 -4.35 2.10 9.87
N SER A 143 -3.16 1.62 10.18
CA SER A 143 -2.88 0.18 10.24
C SER A 143 -3.32 -0.39 11.59
N VAL A 144 -4.48 -1.07 11.64
CA VAL A 144 -5.06 -1.63 12.87
C VAL A 144 -5.44 -3.08 12.62
N ASP A 145 -4.67 -4.01 13.20
CA ASP A 145 -4.83 -5.46 12.98
C ASP A 145 -5.58 -6.17 14.12
N GLY A 146 -6.25 -5.43 14.99
CA GLY A 146 -7.03 -5.96 16.11
C GLY A 146 -7.38 -4.86 17.10
N VAL A 147 -8.04 -5.21 18.20
CA VAL A 147 -8.45 -4.32 19.29
C VAL A 147 -7.81 -4.80 20.61
N GLY A 148 -7.32 -3.87 21.44
CA GLY A 148 -6.71 -4.19 22.73
C GLY A 148 -5.55 -5.18 22.61
N GLU A 149 -5.60 -6.24 23.41
CA GLU A 149 -4.55 -7.27 23.47
C GLU A 149 -4.30 -7.96 22.12
N VAL A 150 -5.31 -8.09 21.24
CA VAL A 150 -5.12 -8.66 19.90
C VAL A 150 -4.21 -7.76 19.07
N TYR A 151 -4.44 -6.45 19.10
CA TYR A 151 -3.59 -5.47 18.43
C TYR A 151 -2.14 -5.55 18.96
N GLU A 152 -1.95 -5.52 20.27
CA GLU A 152 -0.63 -5.51 20.93
C GLU A 152 0.14 -6.81 20.66
N ARG A 153 -0.54 -7.93 20.56
CA ARG A 153 0.07 -9.21 20.18
C ARG A 153 0.57 -9.22 18.72
N ILE A 154 -0.17 -8.62 17.79
CA ILE A 154 0.23 -8.51 16.37
C ILE A 154 1.34 -7.48 16.20
N ARG A 155 1.33 -6.42 17.00
CA ARG A 155 2.28 -5.30 16.98
C ARG A 155 2.99 -5.17 18.33
N PRO A 156 3.94 -6.08 18.63
CA PRO A 156 4.62 -6.10 19.94
C PRO A 156 5.27 -4.75 20.28
N GLY A 157 5.16 -4.37 21.56
CA GLY A 157 5.71 -3.12 22.08
C GLY A 157 4.80 -1.90 21.84
N THR A 158 3.54 -2.12 21.45
CA THR A 158 2.55 -1.05 21.30
C THR A 158 1.64 -0.96 22.52
N ASP A 159 0.98 0.20 22.65
CA ASP A 159 -0.12 0.50 23.57
C ASP A 159 -1.35 0.84 22.71
N PHE A 160 -2.38 0.01 22.79
CA PHE A 160 -3.59 0.18 21.99
C PHE A 160 -4.34 1.48 22.33
N GLU A 161 -4.43 1.87 23.59
CA GLU A 161 -5.11 3.11 23.97
C GLU A 161 -4.34 4.35 23.48
N PHE A 162 -3.02 4.26 23.38
CA PHE A 162 -2.22 5.33 22.80
C PHE A 162 -2.54 5.53 21.31
N ILE A 163 -2.59 4.47 20.51
CA ILE A 163 -2.93 4.62 19.09
C ILE A 163 -4.38 5.03 18.88
N LYS A 164 -5.31 4.48 19.66
CA LYS A 164 -6.73 4.84 19.63
C LYS A 164 -6.93 6.34 19.87
N ARG A 165 -6.22 6.90 20.85
CA ARG A 165 -6.22 8.35 21.12
C ARG A 165 -5.65 9.14 19.94
N ASN A 166 -4.50 8.76 19.39
CA ASN A 166 -3.89 9.44 18.25
C ASN A 166 -4.80 9.43 17.02
N ILE A 167 -5.48 8.31 16.73
CA ILE A 167 -6.44 8.21 15.64
C ILE A 167 -7.62 9.15 15.89
N ARG A 168 -8.22 9.10 17.08
CA ARG A 168 -9.36 9.98 17.46
C ARG A 168 -9.03 11.46 17.30
N GLU A 169 -7.86 11.87 17.79
CA GLU A 169 -7.41 13.26 17.68
C GLU A 169 -7.16 13.66 16.22
N THR A 170 -6.57 12.76 15.41
CA THR A 170 -6.35 13.02 13.98
C THR A 170 -7.68 13.22 13.23
N VAL A 171 -8.66 12.35 13.47
CA VAL A 171 -10.00 12.47 12.87
C VAL A 171 -10.66 13.78 13.31
N SER A 172 -10.53 14.17 14.57
CA SER A 172 -11.09 15.42 15.09
C SER A 172 -10.43 16.67 14.48
N LEU A 173 -9.15 16.60 14.12
CA LEU A 173 -8.42 17.72 13.51
C LEU A 173 -8.83 18.00 12.05
N ALA A 174 -9.29 16.99 11.32
CA ALA A 174 -9.70 17.12 9.92
C ALA A 174 -10.89 16.19 9.60
N PRO A 175 -12.10 16.49 10.14
CA PRO A 175 -13.26 15.58 10.07
C PRO A 175 -13.79 15.34 8.66
N ASP A 176 -13.47 16.20 7.70
CA ASP A 176 -13.88 16.09 6.30
C ASP A 176 -12.89 15.26 5.45
N LEU A 177 -11.76 14.84 6.03
CA LEU A 177 -10.77 14.02 5.34
C LEU A 177 -11.24 12.56 5.33
N GLU A 178 -10.91 11.83 4.26
CA GLU A 178 -11.18 10.39 4.20
C GLU A 178 -10.19 9.61 5.08
N TYR A 179 -10.75 8.82 5.99
CA TYR A 179 -10.00 7.91 6.85
C TYR A 179 -10.38 6.46 6.61
N MET A 180 -9.37 5.59 6.65
CA MET A 180 -9.56 4.15 6.50
C MET A 180 -8.82 3.39 7.59
N ILE A 181 -9.43 2.36 8.14
CA ILE A 181 -8.70 1.31 8.85
C ILE A 181 -8.29 0.25 7.83
N ASN A 182 -6.99 -0.05 7.76
CA ASN A 182 -6.45 -1.13 6.96
C ASN A 182 -5.95 -2.25 7.88
N CYS A 183 -6.58 -3.41 7.79
CA CYS A 183 -6.29 -4.59 8.60
C CYS A 183 -5.74 -5.72 7.73
N VAL A 184 -4.59 -6.28 8.14
CA VAL A 184 -4.08 -7.53 7.59
C VAL A 184 -4.63 -8.68 8.41
N VAL A 185 -5.53 -9.46 7.79
CA VAL A 185 -6.19 -10.60 8.43
C VAL A 185 -5.33 -11.86 8.30
N SER A 186 -5.14 -12.53 9.42
CA SER A 186 -4.35 -13.76 9.55
C SER A 186 -5.03 -14.77 10.48
N ASP A 187 -4.42 -15.92 10.67
CA ASP A 187 -4.78 -16.91 11.68
C ASP A 187 -4.72 -16.38 13.12
N ALA A 188 -4.00 -15.29 13.35
CA ALA A 188 -3.84 -14.69 14.67
C ALA A 188 -4.93 -13.69 15.07
N ASN A 189 -5.68 -13.12 14.10
CA ASN A 189 -6.64 -12.02 14.36
C ASN A 189 -7.98 -12.13 13.62
N TYR A 190 -8.23 -13.16 12.83
CA TYR A 190 -9.43 -13.27 11.99
C TYR A 190 -10.76 -13.14 12.76
N ARG A 191 -10.79 -13.54 14.04
CA ARG A 191 -11.98 -13.41 14.89
C ARG A 191 -12.23 -12.00 15.40
N ASP A 192 -11.25 -11.10 15.25
CA ASP A 192 -11.33 -9.74 15.76
C ASP A 192 -11.89 -8.73 14.76
N MET A 193 -12.19 -9.16 13.52
CA MET A 193 -12.77 -8.30 12.47
C MET A 193 -14.06 -7.56 12.92
N PRO A 194 -15.01 -8.19 13.63
CA PRO A 194 -16.17 -7.49 14.18
C PRO A 194 -15.81 -6.36 15.14
N ASN A 195 -14.81 -6.56 16.00
CA ASN A 195 -14.37 -5.56 16.98
C ASN A 195 -13.69 -4.36 16.28
N ILE A 196 -12.98 -4.61 15.17
CA ILE A 196 -12.39 -3.54 14.34
C ILE A 196 -13.48 -2.67 13.73
N LEU A 197 -14.62 -3.24 13.29
CA LEU A 197 -15.75 -2.46 12.79
C LEU A 197 -16.39 -1.60 13.88
N HIS A 198 -16.56 -2.15 15.09
CA HIS A 198 -17.05 -1.37 16.23
C HIS A 198 -16.10 -0.21 16.57
N LEU A 199 -14.79 -0.46 16.56
CA LEU A 199 -13.77 0.56 16.76
C LEU A 199 -13.82 1.66 15.68
N ALA A 200 -13.93 1.27 14.41
CA ALA A 200 -14.02 2.22 13.31
C ALA A 200 -15.23 3.15 13.46
N HIS A 201 -16.39 2.57 13.80
CA HIS A 201 -17.63 3.33 14.07
C HIS A 201 -17.45 4.29 15.25
N GLU A 202 -16.87 3.82 16.38
CA GLU A 202 -16.55 4.66 17.56
C GLU A 202 -15.66 5.84 17.20
N LEU A 203 -14.68 5.65 16.31
CA LEU A 203 -13.74 6.67 15.89
C LEU A 203 -14.26 7.57 14.77
N GLY A 204 -15.47 7.34 14.24
CA GLY A 204 -16.02 8.09 13.11
C GLY A 204 -15.39 7.75 11.76
N ILE A 205 -14.70 6.62 11.66
CA ILE A 205 -14.08 6.14 10.42
C ILE A 205 -15.08 5.31 9.63
N ARG A 206 -15.33 5.69 8.38
CA ARG A 206 -16.36 5.06 7.54
C ARG A 206 -15.81 3.99 6.59
N SER A 207 -14.51 3.87 6.43
CA SER A 207 -13.91 2.89 5.52
C SER A 207 -13.04 1.91 6.28
N VAL A 208 -13.29 0.61 6.09
CA VAL A 208 -12.49 -0.49 6.66
C VAL A 208 -12.15 -1.49 5.58
N ASN A 209 -10.85 -1.77 5.42
CA ASN A 209 -10.35 -2.72 4.45
C ASN A 209 -9.66 -3.89 5.16
N PHE A 210 -10.19 -5.09 4.95
CA PHE A 210 -9.63 -6.35 5.44
C PHE A 210 -8.92 -7.09 4.31
N ASN A 211 -7.61 -7.21 4.39
CA ASN A 211 -6.79 -7.93 3.41
C ASN A 211 -6.29 -9.25 3.99
N ASN A 212 -6.40 -10.34 3.24
CA ASN A 212 -5.76 -11.59 3.60
C ASN A 212 -4.24 -11.40 3.69
N MET A 213 -3.62 -11.92 4.75
CA MET A 213 -2.17 -11.86 4.92
C MET A 213 -1.48 -12.60 3.77
N SER A 214 -0.56 -11.90 3.11
CA SER A 214 0.29 -12.49 2.08
C SER A 214 1.59 -13.02 2.69
N ILE A 215 1.89 -14.29 2.43
CA ILE A 215 3.16 -14.90 2.82
C ILE A 215 4.23 -14.83 1.72
N ALA A 216 3.97 -14.06 0.67
CA ALA A 216 4.89 -13.93 -0.46
C ALA A 216 6.32 -13.52 -0.06
N SER A 217 6.47 -12.78 1.05
CA SER A 217 7.75 -12.35 1.61
C SER A 217 8.24 -13.20 2.79
N MET A 218 7.61 -14.34 3.05
CA MET A 218 7.89 -15.23 4.17
C MET A 218 8.32 -16.61 3.65
N PRO A 219 9.58 -16.78 3.22
CA PRO A 219 10.04 -18.03 2.59
C PRO A 219 9.95 -19.25 3.50
N GLN A 220 9.91 -19.05 4.83
CA GLN A 220 9.78 -20.13 5.81
C GLN A 220 8.34 -20.64 5.98
N ARG A 221 7.34 -19.96 5.43
CA ARG A 221 5.95 -20.43 5.43
C ARG A 221 5.65 -21.19 4.15
N ASP A 222 4.95 -22.31 4.31
CA ASP A 222 4.47 -23.10 3.20
C ASP A 222 3.22 -22.47 2.57
N HIS A 223 3.04 -22.67 1.26
CA HIS A 223 1.90 -22.15 0.50
C HIS A 223 0.54 -22.65 1.05
N SER A 224 0.51 -23.81 1.72
CA SER A 224 -0.67 -24.36 2.40
C SER A 224 -1.27 -23.39 3.44
N TYR A 225 -0.52 -22.38 3.91
CA TYR A 225 -1.06 -21.34 4.76
C TYR A 225 -2.31 -20.67 4.17
N TYR A 226 -2.40 -20.56 2.85
CA TYR A 226 -3.57 -19.96 2.20
C TYR A 226 -4.83 -20.83 2.28
N GLU A 227 -4.72 -22.13 2.60
CA GLU A 227 -5.87 -23.01 2.84
C GLU A 227 -6.67 -22.54 4.06
N PHE A 228 -6.01 -21.87 5.03
CA PHE A 228 -6.70 -21.26 6.16
C PHE A 228 -7.84 -20.34 5.72
N PHE A 229 -7.65 -19.53 4.68
CA PHE A 229 -8.66 -18.61 4.16
C PHE A 229 -9.83 -19.31 3.45
N ASN A 230 -9.71 -20.61 3.18
CA ASN A 230 -10.75 -21.46 2.61
C ASN A 230 -11.43 -22.34 3.68
N SER A 231 -11.01 -22.26 4.95
CA SER A 231 -11.55 -23.07 6.04
C SER A 231 -12.95 -22.60 6.48
N ASP A 232 -13.72 -23.51 7.10
CA ASP A 232 -15.05 -23.19 7.65
C ASP A 232 -14.95 -22.14 8.76
N VAL A 233 -13.95 -22.28 9.65
CA VAL A 233 -13.74 -21.32 10.75
C VAL A 233 -13.47 -19.89 10.25
N PHE A 234 -12.79 -19.77 9.12
CA PHE A 234 -12.56 -18.47 8.51
C PHE A 234 -13.83 -17.92 7.87
N ARG A 235 -14.60 -18.76 7.15
CA ARG A 235 -15.90 -18.36 6.58
C ARG A 235 -16.89 -17.91 7.66
N GLU A 236 -16.98 -18.61 8.77
CA GLU A 236 -17.81 -18.23 9.93
C GLU A 236 -17.40 -16.84 10.47
N ALA A 237 -16.09 -16.57 10.60
CA ALA A 237 -15.60 -15.28 11.05
C ALA A 237 -15.92 -14.15 10.06
N VAL A 238 -15.84 -14.41 8.75
CA VAL A 238 -16.24 -13.45 7.72
C VAL A 238 -17.75 -13.16 7.77
N GLU A 239 -18.61 -14.16 8.01
CA GLU A 239 -20.04 -13.93 8.20
C GLU A 239 -20.32 -13.12 9.47
N ALA A 240 -19.66 -13.42 10.59
CA ALA A 240 -19.78 -12.61 11.81
C ALA A 240 -19.37 -11.14 11.57
N MET A 241 -18.33 -10.90 10.81
CA MET A 241 -17.92 -9.55 10.40
C MET A 241 -19.00 -8.89 9.54
N ARG A 242 -19.56 -9.60 8.56
CA ARG A 242 -20.64 -9.09 7.69
C ARG A 242 -21.92 -8.76 8.49
N ASP A 243 -22.24 -9.57 9.51
CA ASP A 243 -23.37 -9.31 10.42
C ASP A 243 -23.20 -7.99 11.16
N VAL A 244 -21.99 -7.67 11.60
CA VAL A 244 -21.69 -6.38 12.21
C VAL A 244 -21.70 -5.26 11.17
N ALA A 245 -21.12 -5.46 9.99
CA ALA A 245 -21.14 -4.48 8.91
C ALA A 245 -22.57 -4.05 8.52
N ARG A 246 -23.54 -4.98 8.52
CA ARG A 246 -24.95 -4.66 8.26
C ARG A 246 -25.58 -3.72 9.30
N ARG A 247 -25.01 -3.60 10.51
CA ARG A 247 -25.48 -2.65 11.54
C ARG A 247 -24.97 -1.23 11.31
N TYR A 248 -23.96 -1.06 10.46
CA TYR A 248 -23.33 0.21 10.12
C TYR A 248 -23.40 0.46 8.61
N PRO A 249 -24.61 0.69 8.04
CA PRO A 249 -24.80 0.80 6.59
C PRO A 249 -24.10 2.01 5.97
N GLU A 250 -23.66 2.98 6.77
CA GLU A 250 -22.86 4.13 6.36
C GLU A 250 -21.37 3.80 6.14
N MET A 251 -20.93 2.61 6.57
CA MET A 251 -19.55 2.19 6.44
C MET A 251 -19.32 1.44 5.12
N GLU A 252 -18.23 1.77 4.45
CA GLU A 252 -17.69 1.02 3.34
C GLU A 252 -16.72 -0.05 3.87
N VAL A 253 -17.16 -1.30 3.81
CA VAL A 253 -16.36 -2.43 4.30
C VAL A 253 -15.94 -3.32 3.14
N THR A 254 -14.64 -3.36 2.87
CA THR A 254 -14.05 -4.35 1.97
C THR A 254 -13.62 -5.55 2.79
N GLY A 255 -14.28 -6.67 2.55
CA GLY A 255 -14.01 -7.92 3.28
C GLY A 255 -12.78 -8.66 2.76
N PRO A 256 -12.25 -9.59 3.57
CA PRO A 256 -11.20 -10.48 3.09
C PRO A 256 -11.77 -11.45 2.05
N ASP A 257 -10.90 -11.93 1.14
CA ASP A 257 -11.32 -12.94 0.18
C ASP A 257 -11.52 -14.29 0.87
N ALA A 258 -12.77 -14.72 0.93
CA ALA A 258 -13.21 -16.03 1.39
C ALA A 258 -13.93 -16.81 0.27
N SER A 259 -13.81 -16.34 -0.98
CA SER A 259 -14.57 -16.89 -2.11
C SER A 259 -14.07 -18.25 -2.58
N GLY A 260 -12.88 -18.67 -2.17
CA GLY A 260 -12.22 -19.88 -2.67
C GLY A 260 -11.89 -19.82 -4.17
N LYS A 261 -12.07 -18.68 -4.82
CA LYS A 261 -11.68 -18.51 -6.22
C LYS A 261 -10.17 -18.52 -6.33
N SER A 262 -9.66 -19.50 -7.06
CA SER A 262 -8.26 -19.50 -7.46
C SER A 262 -8.05 -18.42 -8.52
N LEU A 263 -7.43 -17.31 -8.11
CA LEU A 263 -6.87 -16.34 -9.05
C LEU A 263 -5.57 -16.94 -9.62
N GLY A 264 -5.32 -16.69 -10.88
CA GLY A 264 -4.11 -17.14 -11.55
C GLY A 264 -3.04 -16.04 -11.64
N PHE A 265 -1.83 -16.42 -11.99
CA PHE A 265 -0.72 -15.52 -12.18
C PHE A 265 -1.06 -14.33 -13.12
N ARG A 266 -1.83 -14.59 -14.19
CA ARG A 266 -2.25 -13.55 -15.14
C ARG A 266 -3.23 -12.51 -14.58
N ASP A 267 -3.87 -12.79 -13.43
CA ASP A 267 -4.78 -11.85 -12.78
C ASP A 267 -4.02 -10.73 -12.04
N CYS A 268 -2.73 -10.93 -11.77
CA CYS A 268 -1.90 -9.89 -11.15
C CYS A 268 -1.73 -8.69 -12.08
N ILE A 269 -2.05 -7.49 -11.57
CA ILE A 269 -1.97 -6.23 -12.32
C ILE A 269 -0.77 -5.36 -11.93
N PHE A 270 -0.08 -5.67 -10.83
CA PHE A 270 0.97 -4.84 -10.25
C PHE A 270 2.05 -4.42 -11.24
N PRO A 271 2.60 -5.29 -12.11
CA PRO A 271 3.66 -4.90 -13.04
C PRO A 271 3.25 -3.85 -14.09
N TRP A 272 1.96 -3.55 -14.22
CA TRP A 272 1.43 -2.55 -15.16
C TRP A 272 0.79 -1.35 -14.47
N ALA A 273 0.05 -1.58 -13.35
CA ALA A 273 -0.89 -0.60 -12.82
C ALA A 273 -0.38 0.14 -11.58
N TYR A 274 0.54 -0.47 -10.81
CA TYR A 274 0.97 0.05 -9.52
C TYR A 274 2.50 -0.01 -9.37
N PRO A 275 3.25 0.83 -10.09
CA PRO A 275 4.70 0.91 -9.89
C PRO A 275 5.02 1.27 -8.44
N TYR A 276 5.99 0.56 -7.87
CA TYR A 276 6.51 0.80 -6.54
C TYR A 276 7.97 1.20 -6.62
N ILE A 277 8.29 2.42 -6.17
CA ILE A 277 9.65 2.91 -6.07
C ILE A 277 10.04 2.92 -4.60
N THR A 278 11.13 2.24 -4.28
CA THR A 278 11.68 2.17 -2.92
C THR A 278 12.37 3.47 -2.53
N TRP A 279 12.56 3.69 -1.22
CA TRP A 279 13.21 4.89 -0.67
C TRP A 279 14.59 5.21 -1.29
N ASN A 280 15.30 4.19 -1.74
CA ASN A 280 16.61 4.32 -2.41
C ASN A 280 16.52 4.25 -3.94
N GLY A 281 15.34 4.46 -4.52
CA GLY A 281 15.11 4.70 -5.94
C GLY A 281 14.92 3.47 -6.82
N TYR A 282 14.89 2.26 -6.29
CA TYR A 282 14.69 1.07 -7.12
C TYR A 282 13.22 0.86 -7.48
N TYR A 283 12.95 0.55 -8.74
CA TYR A 283 11.66 0.02 -9.17
C TYR A 283 11.60 -1.49 -8.92
N VAL A 284 10.61 -1.91 -8.13
CA VAL A 284 10.36 -3.31 -7.79
C VAL A 284 9.02 -3.81 -8.37
N PRO A 285 8.87 -5.12 -8.64
CA PRO A 285 7.70 -5.66 -9.34
C PRO A 285 6.37 -5.48 -8.63
N CYS A 286 6.36 -5.52 -7.28
CA CYS A 286 5.14 -5.41 -6.51
C CYS A 286 5.40 -4.98 -5.06
N CYS A 287 4.37 -4.44 -4.41
CA CYS A 287 4.41 -4.04 -3.00
C CYS A 287 4.41 -5.23 -2.02
N GLY A 288 4.03 -6.43 -2.45
CA GLY A 288 4.07 -7.64 -1.62
C GLY A 288 5.48 -8.20 -1.41
N LYS A 289 6.42 -7.87 -2.30
CA LYS A 289 7.86 -8.21 -2.21
C LYS A 289 8.72 -7.01 -2.57
N PRO A 290 8.70 -5.92 -1.81
CA PRO A 290 9.40 -4.68 -2.17
C PRO A 290 10.87 -4.72 -1.80
N PHE A 291 11.58 -5.80 -2.16
CA PHE A 291 12.98 -6.05 -1.83
C PHE A 291 13.88 -5.93 -3.07
N PRO A 292 14.58 -4.80 -3.26
CA PRO A 292 15.39 -4.58 -4.45
C PRO A 292 16.50 -5.60 -4.67
N LYS A 293 17.03 -6.18 -3.57
CA LYS A 293 18.06 -7.23 -3.64
C LYS A 293 17.55 -8.54 -4.22
N LEU A 294 16.23 -8.82 -4.10
CA LEU A 294 15.62 -9.99 -4.74
C LEU A 294 15.37 -9.76 -6.23
N LEU A 295 14.75 -8.65 -6.55
CA LEU A 295 14.47 -8.27 -7.93
C LEU A 295 14.20 -6.76 -8.02
N ASN A 296 14.89 -6.11 -8.93
CA ASN A 296 14.61 -4.74 -9.35
C ASN A 296 14.79 -4.58 -10.86
N PHE A 297 14.16 -3.55 -11.41
CA PHE A 297 14.20 -3.26 -12.85
C PHE A 297 15.13 -2.09 -13.21
N GLY A 298 15.82 -1.53 -12.24
CA GLY A 298 16.72 -0.38 -12.34
C GLY A 298 16.46 0.64 -11.25
N ASN A 299 17.29 1.66 -11.19
CA ASN A 299 17.23 2.74 -10.21
C ASN A 299 16.82 4.07 -10.90
N VAL A 300 15.72 4.67 -10.48
CA VAL A 300 15.21 5.91 -11.09
C VAL A 300 16.09 7.13 -10.84
N PHE A 301 17.04 7.04 -9.89
CA PHE A 301 17.99 8.12 -9.63
C PHE A 301 19.10 8.17 -10.66
N ASP A 302 19.48 7.01 -11.22
CA ASP A 302 20.67 6.84 -12.06
C ASP A 302 20.31 6.48 -13.52
N ASP A 303 19.21 5.78 -13.74
CA ASP A 303 18.83 5.19 -15.03
C ASP A 303 17.90 6.09 -15.89
N GLY A 304 18.01 7.41 -15.76
CA GLY A 304 17.31 8.37 -16.62
C GLY A 304 15.82 8.56 -16.30
N GLY A 305 15.42 8.33 -15.05
CA GLY A 305 14.09 8.64 -14.54
C GLY A 305 13.11 7.47 -14.56
N VAL A 306 11.88 7.78 -14.14
CA VAL A 306 10.85 6.75 -13.87
C VAL A 306 10.49 5.97 -15.13
N MET A 307 10.18 6.66 -16.23
CA MET A 307 9.70 5.97 -17.45
C MET A 307 10.76 5.10 -18.12
N ASN A 308 12.03 5.48 -18.03
CA ASN A 308 13.12 4.65 -18.54
C ASN A 308 13.20 3.33 -17.77
N VAL A 309 13.10 3.40 -16.44
CA VAL A 309 13.14 2.22 -15.57
C VAL A 309 11.89 1.37 -15.71
N LEU A 310 10.70 1.99 -15.75
CA LEU A 310 9.44 1.28 -15.97
C LEU A 310 9.41 0.50 -17.28
N ASN A 311 10.09 0.99 -18.31
CA ASN A 311 10.17 0.37 -19.62
C ASN A 311 11.57 -0.22 -19.94
N SER A 312 12.40 -0.42 -18.92
CA SER A 312 13.69 -1.09 -19.08
C SER A 312 13.55 -2.49 -19.69
N ALA A 313 14.61 -2.99 -20.31
CA ALA A 313 14.62 -4.34 -20.89
C ALA A 313 14.26 -5.42 -19.85
N LYS A 314 14.70 -5.23 -18.58
CA LYS A 314 14.35 -6.12 -17.46
C LYS A 314 12.85 -6.09 -17.14
N ALA A 315 12.25 -4.90 -17.06
CA ALA A 315 10.82 -4.74 -16.77
C ALA A 315 9.95 -5.33 -17.89
N GLN A 316 10.34 -5.11 -19.13
CA GLN A 316 9.66 -5.68 -20.30
C GLN A 316 9.79 -7.21 -20.35
N ALA A 317 10.99 -7.75 -20.06
CA ALA A 317 11.20 -9.20 -19.97
C ALA A 317 10.32 -9.85 -18.89
N PHE A 318 10.22 -9.19 -17.73
CA PHE A 318 9.33 -9.65 -16.65
C PHE A 318 7.86 -9.67 -17.09
N ARG A 319 7.38 -8.64 -17.79
CA ARG A 319 5.98 -8.60 -18.30
C ARG A 319 5.74 -9.65 -19.37
N ARG A 320 6.73 -10.03 -20.18
CA ARG A 320 6.58 -11.16 -21.14
C ARG A 320 6.24 -12.48 -20.45
N LEU A 321 6.75 -12.71 -19.25
CA LEU A 321 6.41 -13.91 -18.47
C LEU A 321 4.89 -14.00 -18.18
N TRP A 322 4.19 -12.86 -18.02
CA TRP A 322 2.73 -12.82 -17.91
C TRP A 322 2.05 -13.28 -19.19
N GLN A 323 2.52 -12.78 -20.33
CA GLN A 323 1.97 -13.15 -21.64
C GLN A 323 2.15 -14.65 -21.90
N GLU A 324 3.29 -15.18 -21.50
CA GLU A 324 3.66 -16.59 -21.63
C GLU A 324 3.03 -17.50 -20.54
N ASN A 325 2.36 -16.93 -19.54
CA ASN A 325 1.86 -17.63 -18.34
C ASN A 325 2.94 -18.43 -17.61
N ARG A 326 4.10 -17.81 -17.45
CA ARG A 326 5.29 -18.40 -16.82
C ARG A 326 5.66 -17.63 -15.56
N PRO A 327 5.07 -17.93 -14.38
CA PRO A 327 5.39 -17.22 -13.15
C PRO A 327 6.88 -17.39 -12.80
N PRO A 328 7.61 -16.30 -12.53
CA PRO A 328 9.01 -16.38 -12.14
C PRO A 328 9.13 -16.87 -10.69
N SER A 329 10.29 -17.43 -10.34
CA SER A 329 10.61 -17.83 -8.95
C SER A 329 10.45 -16.71 -7.93
N PHE A 330 10.59 -15.45 -8.36
CA PHE A 330 10.27 -14.28 -7.54
C PHE A 330 8.82 -14.33 -6.99
N CYS A 331 7.88 -14.91 -7.71
CA CYS A 331 6.47 -15.01 -7.29
C CYS A 331 6.20 -16.22 -6.37
N HIS A 332 7.22 -16.99 -5.98
CA HIS A 332 7.09 -18.07 -4.99
C HIS A 332 6.35 -17.56 -3.74
N ASN A 333 5.48 -18.39 -3.18
CA ASN A 333 4.58 -18.07 -2.06
C ASN A 333 3.59 -16.90 -2.31
N CYS A 334 3.40 -16.45 -3.55
CA CYS A 334 2.32 -15.54 -3.87
C CYS A 334 1.01 -16.31 -4.08
N MET A 335 -0.09 -15.83 -3.49
CA MET A 335 -1.41 -16.44 -3.66
C MET A 335 -1.88 -16.49 -5.13
N LEU A 336 -1.35 -15.60 -5.99
CA LEU A 336 -1.66 -15.56 -7.42
C LEU A 336 -0.76 -16.48 -8.27
N ALA A 337 0.21 -17.13 -7.69
CA ALA A 337 1.16 -17.99 -8.41
C ALA A 337 1.36 -19.32 -7.65
N PRO A 338 0.28 -20.11 -7.46
CA PRO A 338 0.38 -21.42 -6.84
C PRO A 338 1.26 -22.34 -7.68
N GLY A 339 2.18 -23.07 -7.05
CA GLY A 339 3.05 -24.03 -7.72
C GLY A 339 4.36 -23.45 -8.29
N VAL A 340 4.75 -22.25 -7.88
CA VAL A 340 6.10 -21.70 -8.13
C VAL A 340 7.06 -22.01 -6.99
#